data_93bc155a6501b486f9b2b9ac7cf6e204
#
_entry.id   93bc155a6501b486f9b2b9ac7cf6e204
#
_cell.length_a   1.000
_cell.length_b   1.000
_cell.length_c   1.000
_cell.angle_alpha   90.00
_cell.angle_beta   90.00
_cell.angle_gamma   90.00
#
_symmetry.space_group_name_H-M   'P 1'
#
loop_
_entity.id
_entity.type
_entity.pdbx_description
1 polymer ?
#
loop_
_entity_poly.entity_id
_entity_poly.type
_entity_poly.pdbx_seq_one_letter_code
_entity_poly.pdbx_strand_id
1 'polypeptide(L)'
;GGKIRATPKARKVAREMGIDIAQVLGTGAKGRIHADDVENFKGAQPKATPLARKIAADLDIDLATVSGTGFGGKITKEDILAISAPAQVKVAAAAPAVEAKPEKVLPEGVEVIPMSAMRKAISKGMTHSYLTAPTFTLNYDVDMTNLIALRKQVLDPIMNKTGMKVTFTDLIGLAVVRTLMKEEHRYLNAQNIELHKFVNLGIAVGLDDGLVVPVVHGADKMSLSDFVVASKDVIKKAQAGKLKAAEMSGSTFSITNLGMFGTKSFNPIINQPNSAILGVSATIQTPVVVDGEVVVRPIMGLCLTIDHRIVDGMNGAKFMVDLKHLLENPMELLI
;
A
#
# COMPACT_ATOMS: atom_id res chain seq x y z
N GLY A 1 -18.76 4.49 -61.20
CA GLY A 1 -18.34 5.49 -60.25
C GLY A 1 -18.47 6.89 -60.81
N GLY A 2 -19.52 7.63 -60.40
CA GLY A 2 -19.74 9.01 -60.82
C GLY A 2 -18.65 9.93 -60.23
N LYS A 3 -18.15 10.86 -61.04
CA LYS A 3 -17.18 11.88 -60.59
C LYS A 3 -17.79 12.73 -59.45
N ILE A 4 -17.23 12.66 -58.24
CA ILE A 4 -17.66 13.46 -57.08
C ILE A 4 -17.43 14.95 -57.43
N ARG A 5 -18.49 15.75 -57.41
CA ARG A 5 -18.46 17.18 -57.65
C ARG A 5 -18.31 17.90 -56.31
N ALA A 6 -17.12 18.40 -56.02
CA ALA A 6 -16.84 19.16 -54.78
C ALA A 6 -15.97 20.38 -55.10
N THR A 7 -16.16 21.46 -54.32
CA THR A 7 -15.30 22.64 -54.45
C THR A 7 -13.88 22.36 -53.91
N PRO A 8 -12.87 23.07 -54.40
CA PRO A 8 -11.50 22.92 -53.86
C PRO A 8 -11.44 23.12 -52.36
N LYS A 9 -12.20 24.09 -51.80
CA LYS A 9 -12.31 24.35 -50.37
C LYS A 9 -12.93 23.17 -49.61
N ALA A 10 -14.02 22.57 -50.15
CA ALA A 10 -14.62 21.38 -49.55
C ALA A 10 -13.65 20.19 -49.47
N ARG A 11 -12.84 19.98 -50.52
CA ARG A 11 -11.82 18.90 -50.54
C ARG A 11 -10.72 19.13 -49.51
N LYS A 12 -10.35 20.42 -49.30
CA LYS A 12 -9.36 20.79 -48.28
C LYS A 12 -9.91 20.53 -46.85
N VAL A 13 -11.12 21.03 -46.58
CA VAL A 13 -11.79 20.86 -45.28
C VAL A 13 -12.02 19.36 -44.97
N ALA A 14 -12.48 18.58 -45.96
CA ALA A 14 -12.69 17.13 -45.79
C ALA A 14 -11.39 16.41 -45.42
N ARG A 15 -10.25 16.79 -46.02
CA ARG A 15 -8.94 16.23 -45.70
C ARG A 15 -8.45 16.63 -44.34
N GLU A 16 -8.64 17.91 -43.91
CA GLU A 16 -8.29 18.40 -42.57
C GLU A 16 -9.14 17.79 -41.48
N MET A 17 -10.40 17.47 -41.77
CA MET A 17 -11.35 16.85 -40.85
C MET A 17 -11.36 15.31 -40.89
N GLY A 18 -10.60 14.67 -41.81
CA GLY A 18 -10.57 13.21 -41.98
C GLY A 18 -11.88 12.64 -42.49
N ILE A 19 -12.70 13.43 -43.20
CA ILE A 19 -14.01 13.04 -43.73
C ILE A 19 -13.88 12.54 -45.17
N ASP A 20 -14.39 11.32 -45.45
CA ASP A 20 -14.50 10.86 -46.83
C ASP A 20 -15.58 11.68 -47.58
N ILE A 21 -15.11 12.51 -48.49
CA ILE A 21 -15.97 13.42 -49.27
C ILE A 21 -17.04 12.69 -50.11
N ALA A 22 -16.86 11.39 -50.34
CA ALA A 22 -17.85 10.56 -51.03
C ALA A 22 -19.13 10.33 -50.22
N GLN A 23 -19.04 10.50 -48.88
CA GLN A 23 -20.15 10.30 -47.94
C GLN A 23 -20.94 11.59 -47.68
N VAL A 24 -20.43 12.74 -48.15
CA VAL A 24 -21.05 14.05 -47.93
C VAL A 24 -22.07 14.33 -49.04
N LEU A 25 -23.30 14.65 -48.62
CA LEU A 25 -24.35 15.06 -49.57
C LEU A 25 -24.18 16.55 -49.88
N GLY A 26 -23.91 16.88 -51.17
CA GLY A 26 -23.72 18.25 -51.59
C GLY A 26 -25.05 19.00 -51.76
N THR A 27 -25.15 20.20 -51.18
CA THR A 27 -26.32 21.09 -51.28
C THR A 27 -26.25 22.02 -52.48
N GLY A 28 -25.11 22.09 -53.16
CA GLY A 28 -24.90 22.96 -54.30
C GLY A 28 -25.55 22.47 -55.61
N ALA A 29 -25.55 23.33 -56.65
CA ALA A 29 -26.11 23.04 -57.97
C ALA A 29 -25.58 21.72 -58.57
N LYS A 30 -26.48 20.85 -58.97
CA LYS A 30 -26.20 19.48 -59.49
C LYS A 30 -25.44 18.58 -58.49
N GLY A 31 -25.75 18.72 -57.18
CA GLY A 31 -25.15 17.92 -56.11
C GLY A 31 -23.69 18.26 -55.79
N ARG A 32 -23.23 19.49 -56.05
CA ARG A 32 -21.86 19.93 -55.71
C ARG A 32 -21.71 20.13 -54.23
N ILE A 33 -20.68 19.54 -53.66
CA ILE A 33 -20.33 19.62 -52.23
C ILE A 33 -19.57 20.93 -52.00
N HIS A 34 -20.05 21.75 -51.05
CA HIS A 34 -19.42 22.96 -50.55
C HIS A 34 -18.69 22.69 -49.22
N ALA A 35 -17.90 23.64 -48.74
CA ALA A 35 -17.16 23.49 -47.48
C ALA A 35 -18.12 23.33 -46.29
N ASP A 36 -19.22 24.09 -46.30
CA ASP A 36 -20.24 24.05 -45.26
C ASP A 36 -20.96 22.70 -45.18
N ASP A 37 -21.08 21.97 -46.30
CA ASP A 37 -21.62 20.62 -46.34
C ASP A 37 -20.70 19.63 -45.63
N VAL A 38 -19.39 19.84 -45.72
CA VAL A 38 -18.37 19.03 -45.06
C VAL A 38 -18.31 19.38 -43.56
N GLU A 39 -18.31 20.68 -43.23
CA GLU A 39 -18.29 21.18 -41.82
C GLU A 39 -19.55 20.74 -41.05
N ASN A 40 -20.71 20.73 -41.74
CA ASN A 40 -22.00 20.28 -41.19
C ASN A 40 -22.24 18.77 -41.36
N PHE A 41 -21.33 18.05 -41.98
CA PHE A 41 -21.46 16.61 -42.18
C PHE A 41 -21.40 15.88 -40.83
N LYS A 42 -22.58 15.69 -40.26
CA LYS A 42 -22.80 14.74 -39.17
C LYS A 42 -22.89 13.34 -39.77
N GLY A 43 -21.77 12.83 -40.28
CA GLY A 43 -21.62 11.42 -40.65
C GLY A 43 -22.15 10.60 -39.49
N ALA A 44 -22.74 9.44 -39.75
CA ALA A 44 -23.25 8.55 -38.71
C ALA A 44 -22.11 8.23 -37.73
N GLN A 45 -21.92 9.10 -36.72
CA GLN A 45 -20.95 8.80 -35.66
C GLN A 45 -21.43 7.52 -35.01
N PRO A 46 -20.57 6.50 -34.91
CA PRO A 46 -20.91 5.27 -34.22
C PRO A 46 -21.53 5.61 -32.87
N LYS A 47 -22.72 5.05 -32.60
CA LYS A 47 -23.40 5.27 -31.33
C LYS A 47 -22.53 4.63 -30.23
N ALA A 48 -21.80 5.44 -29.47
CA ALA A 48 -20.93 4.98 -28.40
C ALA A 48 -21.26 5.68 -27.10
N THR A 49 -21.02 4.99 -25.97
CA THR A 49 -21.13 5.60 -24.64
C THR A 49 -20.02 6.63 -24.44
N PRO A 50 -20.22 7.67 -23.59
CA PRO A 50 -19.17 8.66 -23.31
C PRO A 50 -17.85 8.01 -22.84
N LEU A 51 -17.94 6.94 -22.04
CA LEU A 51 -16.80 6.20 -21.56
C LEU A 51 -16.08 5.42 -22.67
N ALA A 52 -16.84 4.79 -23.59
CA ALA A 52 -16.27 4.10 -24.75
C ALA A 52 -15.51 5.08 -25.66
N ARG A 53 -16.04 6.29 -25.89
CA ARG A 53 -15.37 7.33 -26.68
C ARG A 53 -14.03 7.76 -26.07
N LYS A 54 -14.00 7.93 -24.74
CA LYS A 54 -12.76 8.30 -24.02
C LYS A 54 -11.72 7.21 -24.14
N ILE A 55 -12.09 5.95 -23.88
CA ILE A 55 -11.15 4.81 -23.94
C ILE A 55 -10.67 4.58 -25.38
N ALA A 56 -11.53 4.72 -26.38
CA ALA A 56 -11.14 4.60 -27.79
C ALA A 56 -10.12 5.67 -28.19
N ALA A 57 -10.30 6.91 -27.71
CA ALA A 57 -9.34 7.99 -27.94
C ALA A 57 -8.00 7.74 -27.22
N ASP A 58 -8.03 7.23 -25.98
CA ASP A 58 -6.83 6.90 -25.21
C ASP A 58 -6.03 5.72 -25.80
N LEU A 59 -6.70 4.83 -26.54
CA LEU A 59 -6.12 3.64 -27.19
C LEU A 59 -5.92 3.78 -28.69
N ASP A 60 -6.18 4.95 -29.27
CA ASP A 60 -6.10 5.25 -30.72
C ASP A 60 -6.95 4.27 -31.60
N ILE A 61 -8.13 3.88 -31.10
CA ILE A 61 -9.05 2.96 -31.78
C ILE A 61 -10.14 3.76 -32.51
N ASP A 62 -10.27 3.52 -33.83
CA ASP A 62 -11.33 4.10 -34.62
C ASP A 62 -12.68 3.43 -34.30
N LEU A 63 -13.60 4.21 -33.70
CA LEU A 63 -14.95 3.75 -33.36
C LEU A 63 -15.77 3.26 -34.58
N ALA A 64 -15.42 3.68 -35.80
CA ALA A 64 -16.07 3.20 -37.00
C ALA A 64 -15.80 1.71 -37.31
N THR A 65 -14.71 1.17 -36.79
CA THR A 65 -14.31 -0.22 -36.95
C THR A 65 -14.88 -1.16 -35.89
N VAL A 66 -15.54 -0.59 -34.84
CA VAL A 66 -16.04 -1.31 -33.69
C VAL A 66 -17.51 -1.64 -33.83
N SER A 67 -17.89 -2.92 -33.73
CA SER A 67 -19.29 -3.34 -33.67
C SER A 67 -19.81 -3.21 -32.23
N GLY A 68 -20.84 -2.36 -32.01
CA GLY A 68 -21.42 -2.14 -30.70
C GLY A 68 -22.40 -3.24 -30.29
N THR A 69 -22.23 -3.81 -29.09
CA THR A 69 -23.12 -4.84 -28.52
C THR A 69 -24.17 -4.27 -27.54
N GLY A 70 -24.12 -2.97 -27.23
CA GLY A 70 -25.06 -2.31 -26.32
C GLY A 70 -26.44 -2.05 -26.93
N PHE A 71 -27.39 -1.58 -26.12
CA PHE A 71 -28.77 -1.32 -26.50
C PHE A 71 -28.86 -0.40 -27.75
N GLY A 72 -29.52 -0.85 -28.79
CA GLY A 72 -29.66 -0.15 -30.08
C GLY A 72 -28.34 -0.04 -30.88
N GLY A 73 -27.44 -1.02 -30.77
CA GLY A 73 -26.14 -1.05 -31.45
C GLY A 73 -25.12 -0.05 -30.92
N LYS A 74 -25.24 0.39 -29.67
CA LYS A 74 -24.33 1.33 -29.06
C LYS A 74 -23.02 0.65 -28.63
N ILE A 75 -21.89 1.24 -28.99
CA ILE A 75 -20.56 0.76 -28.58
C ILE A 75 -20.37 1.02 -27.08
N THR A 76 -20.04 -0.02 -26.36
CA THR A 76 -19.76 0.01 -24.92
C THR A 76 -18.26 -0.02 -24.63
N LYS A 77 -17.87 0.15 -23.36
CA LYS A 77 -16.48 0.02 -22.91
C LYS A 77 -15.94 -1.38 -23.24
N GLU A 78 -16.75 -2.39 -23.04
CA GLU A 78 -16.40 -3.80 -23.25
C GLU A 78 -16.07 -4.09 -24.70
N ASP A 79 -16.77 -3.46 -25.64
CA ASP A 79 -16.53 -3.60 -27.09
C ASP A 79 -15.14 -3.05 -27.48
N ILE A 80 -14.73 -1.92 -26.90
CA ILE A 80 -13.41 -1.34 -27.14
C ILE A 80 -12.30 -2.19 -26.55
N LEU A 81 -12.48 -2.67 -25.32
CA LEU A 81 -11.51 -3.53 -24.66
C LEU A 81 -11.36 -4.90 -25.34
N ALA A 82 -12.43 -5.42 -25.93
CA ALA A 82 -12.39 -6.67 -26.71
C ALA A 82 -11.52 -6.56 -27.98
N ILE A 83 -11.42 -5.37 -28.57
CA ILE A 83 -10.59 -5.11 -29.76
C ILE A 83 -9.14 -4.81 -29.37
N SER A 84 -8.92 -4.18 -28.24
CA SER A 84 -7.57 -3.89 -27.71
C SER A 84 -6.87 -5.12 -27.14
N ALA A 85 -7.59 -6.23 -26.89
CA ALA A 85 -6.97 -7.51 -26.58
C ALA A 85 -6.37 -8.13 -27.85
N PRO A 86 -5.12 -8.66 -27.82
CA PRO A 86 -4.56 -9.30 -28.99
C PRO A 86 -5.49 -10.40 -29.52
N ALA A 87 -5.75 -10.36 -30.82
CA ALA A 87 -6.75 -11.18 -31.50
C ALA A 87 -6.66 -12.67 -31.13
N GLN A 88 -7.62 -13.16 -30.37
CA GLN A 88 -7.87 -14.59 -30.26
C GLN A 88 -8.60 -15.04 -31.52
N VAL A 89 -7.87 -15.68 -32.42
CA VAL A 89 -8.43 -16.40 -33.57
C VAL A 89 -9.44 -17.43 -33.06
N LYS A 90 -10.73 -17.25 -33.36
CA LYS A 90 -11.74 -18.30 -33.18
C LYS A 90 -11.44 -19.44 -34.14
N VAL A 91 -10.75 -20.45 -33.69
CA VAL A 91 -10.73 -21.77 -34.30
C VAL A 91 -11.87 -22.57 -33.72
N ALA A 92 -12.68 -23.17 -34.62
CA ALA A 92 -13.82 -24.03 -34.27
C ALA A 92 -13.41 -25.17 -33.34
N ALA A 93 -14.35 -25.55 -32.46
CA ALA A 93 -14.19 -26.49 -31.37
C ALA A 93 -13.59 -27.84 -31.78
N ALA A 94 -12.33 -28.04 -31.47
CA ALA A 94 -11.80 -29.31 -31.02
C ALA A 94 -11.38 -29.10 -29.56
N ALA A 95 -11.69 -30.05 -28.68
CA ALA A 95 -11.35 -29.97 -27.27
C ALA A 95 -9.88 -29.58 -27.11
N PRO A 96 -9.54 -28.54 -26.33
CA PRO A 96 -8.14 -28.15 -26.20
C PRO A 96 -7.42 -29.26 -25.42
N ALA A 97 -6.52 -29.94 -26.11
CA ALA A 97 -5.39 -30.53 -25.42
C ALA A 97 -4.73 -29.39 -24.66
N VAL A 98 -4.63 -29.54 -23.35
CA VAL A 98 -3.86 -28.63 -22.48
C VAL A 98 -2.46 -28.61 -23.05
N GLU A 99 -2.09 -27.58 -23.79
CA GLU A 99 -0.69 -27.33 -24.10
C GLU A 99 0.02 -27.15 -22.76
N ALA A 100 0.71 -28.20 -22.34
CA ALA A 100 1.64 -28.13 -21.24
C ALA A 100 2.63 -27.04 -21.59
N LYS A 101 2.63 -25.95 -20.81
CA LYS A 101 3.74 -24.97 -20.88
C LYS A 101 5.03 -25.77 -20.87
N PRO A 102 5.99 -25.47 -21.76
CA PRO A 102 7.24 -26.22 -21.80
C PRO A 102 7.79 -26.29 -20.38
N GLU A 103 7.90 -27.48 -19.87
CA GLU A 103 8.43 -27.76 -18.54
C GLU A 103 9.86 -27.19 -18.52
N LYS A 104 10.06 -26.16 -17.72
CA LYS A 104 11.35 -25.49 -17.63
C LYS A 104 12.30 -26.53 -17.03
N VAL A 105 13.16 -27.11 -17.88
CA VAL A 105 14.19 -28.05 -17.41
C VAL A 105 15.06 -27.27 -16.43
N LEU A 106 14.94 -27.61 -15.16
CA LEU A 106 15.69 -26.98 -14.08
C LEU A 106 17.08 -27.63 -14.05
N PRO A 107 18.13 -26.86 -13.73
CA PRO A 107 19.46 -27.41 -13.47
C PRO A 107 19.40 -28.44 -12.32
N GLU A 108 20.32 -29.39 -12.33
CA GLU A 108 20.50 -30.37 -11.26
C GLU A 108 20.68 -29.65 -9.90
N GLY A 109 19.93 -30.08 -8.86
CA GLY A 109 19.99 -29.47 -7.54
C GLY A 109 19.07 -28.24 -7.34
N VAL A 110 18.22 -27.91 -8.31
CA VAL A 110 17.21 -26.84 -8.18
C VAL A 110 15.84 -27.40 -7.87
N GLU A 111 15.29 -27.06 -6.71
CA GLU A 111 13.93 -27.35 -6.30
C GLU A 111 13.05 -26.10 -6.46
N VAL A 112 11.86 -26.25 -7.04
CA VAL A 112 10.88 -25.14 -7.17
C VAL A 112 9.79 -25.34 -6.14
N ILE A 113 9.74 -24.45 -5.15
CA ILE A 113 8.67 -24.41 -4.16
C ILE A 113 7.67 -23.32 -4.57
N PRO A 114 6.40 -23.68 -4.88
CA PRO A 114 5.39 -22.69 -5.24
C PRO A 114 5.05 -21.81 -4.03
N MET A 115 4.93 -20.50 -4.27
CA MET A 115 4.51 -19.56 -3.22
C MET A 115 3.13 -19.92 -2.68
N SER A 116 3.01 -19.98 -1.35
CA SER A 116 1.72 -20.08 -0.66
C SER A 116 0.84 -18.85 -0.93
N ALA A 117 -0.47 -18.93 -0.68
CA ALA A 117 -1.38 -17.79 -0.81
C ALA A 117 -0.95 -16.61 0.09
N MET A 118 -0.52 -16.91 1.32
CA MET A 118 0.02 -15.91 2.25
C MET A 118 1.28 -15.24 1.67
N ARG A 119 2.25 -16.02 1.16
CA ARG A 119 3.49 -15.47 0.58
C ARG A 119 3.21 -14.59 -0.64
N LYS A 120 2.24 -14.95 -1.48
CA LYS A 120 1.80 -14.12 -2.61
C LYS A 120 1.19 -12.79 -2.15
N ALA A 121 0.38 -12.81 -1.10
CA ALA A 121 -0.21 -11.59 -0.53
C ALA A 121 0.87 -10.67 0.07
N ILE A 122 1.81 -11.23 0.85
CA ILE A 122 2.96 -10.50 1.40
C ILE A 122 3.79 -9.88 0.26
N SER A 123 4.14 -10.67 -0.76
CA SER A 123 4.91 -10.19 -1.92
C SER A 123 4.24 -8.99 -2.58
N LYS A 124 2.94 -9.09 -2.87
CA LYS A 124 2.16 -8.00 -3.47
C LYS A 124 2.14 -6.75 -2.57
N GLY A 125 1.86 -6.90 -1.28
CA GLY A 125 1.78 -5.79 -0.33
C GLY A 125 3.12 -5.09 -0.14
N MET A 126 4.20 -5.85 0.07
CA MET A 126 5.53 -5.28 0.28
C MET A 126 6.10 -4.62 -0.98
N THR A 127 5.91 -5.23 -2.15
CA THR A 127 6.29 -4.61 -3.43
C THR A 127 5.54 -3.31 -3.65
N HIS A 128 4.22 -3.29 -3.39
CA HIS A 128 3.42 -2.07 -3.51
C HIS A 128 3.93 -0.98 -2.57
N SER A 129 4.13 -1.29 -1.30
CA SER A 129 4.61 -0.34 -0.30
C SER A 129 5.98 0.23 -0.69
N TYR A 130 6.93 -0.64 -1.06
CA TYR A 130 8.29 -0.22 -1.41
C TYR A 130 8.35 0.68 -2.65
N LEU A 131 7.51 0.42 -3.66
CA LEU A 131 7.48 1.18 -4.90
C LEU A 131 6.68 2.49 -4.81
N THR A 132 5.73 2.59 -3.88
CA THR A 132 4.82 3.74 -3.82
C THR A 132 5.12 4.72 -2.70
N ALA A 133 5.78 4.29 -1.63
CA ALA A 133 6.16 5.15 -0.51
C ALA A 133 7.66 5.49 -0.59
N PRO A 134 8.05 6.75 -0.89
CA PRO A 134 9.42 7.19 -0.71
C PRO A 134 9.72 7.22 0.79
N THR A 135 10.49 6.23 1.25
CA THR A 135 10.77 6.06 2.67
C THR A 135 12.01 6.82 3.12
N PHE A 136 11.96 7.30 4.35
CA PHE A 136 13.08 7.90 5.06
C PHE A 136 13.16 7.30 6.47
N THR A 137 14.36 6.85 6.88
CA THR A 137 14.53 6.17 8.18
C THR A 137 15.39 7.00 9.13
N LEU A 138 14.89 7.18 10.34
CA LEU A 138 15.57 7.84 11.45
C LEU A 138 16.02 6.78 12.47
N ASN A 139 17.29 6.80 12.86
CA ASN A 139 17.84 5.88 13.85
C ASN A 139 18.19 6.62 15.14
N TYR A 140 17.75 6.08 16.27
CA TYR A 140 17.96 6.65 17.60
C TYR A 140 18.42 5.57 18.56
N ASP A 141 19.32 5.95 19.47
CA ASP A 141 19.76 5.14 20.59
C ASP A 141 18.99 5.55 21.86
N VAL A 142 18.52 4.55 22.61
CA VAL A 142 17.76 4.72 23.85
C VAL A 142 18.46 3.99 24.99
N ASP A 143 18.71 4.67 26.10
CA ASP A 143 19.20 4.06 27.32
C ASP A 143 18.05 3.31 28.04
N MET A 144 18.16 2.00 28.08
CA MET A 144 17.14 1.11 28.63
C MET A 144 17.21 0.94 30.15
N THR A 145 18.15 1.57 30.83
CA THR A 145 18.41 1.38 32.27
C THR A 145 17.14 1.52 33.11
N ASN A 146 16.43 2.64 32.93
CA ASN A 146 15.20 2.93 33.67
C ASN A 146 14.03 2.05 33.25
N LEU A 147 13.90 1.74 31.96
CA LEU A 147 12.83 0.88 31.46
C LEU A 147 13.00 -0.57 31.94
N ILE A 148 14.25 -1.06 32.05
CA ILE A 148 14.55 -2.37 32.64
C ILE A 148 14.16 -2.39 34.10
N ALA A 149 14.49 -1.33 34.85
CA ALA A 149 14.12 -1.18 36.26
C ALA A 149 12.60 -1.14 36.46
N LEU A 150 11.89 -0.32 35.67
CA LEU A 150 10.41 -0.26 35.69
C LEU A 150 9.80 -1.63 35.39
N ARG A 151 10.24 -2.30 34.31
CA ARG A 151 9.72 -3.62 33.98
C ARG A 151 9.84 -4.60 35.12
N LYS A 152 10.97 -4.61 35.82
CA LYS A 152 11.18 -5.46 37.00
C LYS A 152 10.17 -5.16 38.14
N GLN A 153 9.85 -3.89 38.35
CA GLN A 153 8.90 -3.46 39.40
C GLN A 153 7.45 -3.84 39.05
N VAL A 154 7.04 -3.71 37.75
CA VAL A 154 5.64 -3.97 37.32
C VAL A 154 5.39 -5.43 36.94
N LEU A 155 6.43 -6.28 36.88
CA LEU A 155 6.30 -7.66 36.39
C LEU A 155 5.34 -8.47 37.26
N ASP A 156 5.57 -8.53 38.58
CA ASP A 156 4.75 -9.31 39.51
C ASP A 156 3.34 -8.71 39.67
N PRO A 157 3.17 -7.39 39.86
CA PRO A 157 1.84 -6.78 39.90
C PRO A 157 0.98 -7.09 38.67
N ILE A 158 1.55 -6.99 37.44
CA ILE A 158 0.83 -7.29 36.21
C ILE A 158 0.57 -8.79 36.10
N MET A 159 1.52 -9.63 36.42
CA MET A 159 1.35 -11.08 36.42
C MET A 159 0.23 -11.52 37.34
N ASN A 160 0.19 -10.97 38.56
CA ASN A 160 -0.84 -11.28 39.56
C ASN A 160 -2.24 -10.81 39.10
N LYS A 161 -2.31 -9.65 38.41
CA LYS A 161 -3.57 -9.08 37.95
C LYS A 161 -4.10 -9.78 36.69
N THR A 162 -3.23 -10.14 35.75
CA THR A 162 -3.60 -10.55 34.39
C THR A 162 -3.28 -12.00 34.04
N GLY A 163 -2.43 -12.66 34.83
CA GLY A 163 -1.85 -13.96 34.49
C GLY A 163 -0.80 -13.91 33.37
N MET A 164 -0.38 -12.71 32.94
CA MET A 164 0.52 -12.51 31.80
C MET A 164 1.78 -11.72 32.17
N LYS A 165 2.90 -12.13 31.60
CA LYS A 165 4.19 -11.42 31.79
C LYS A 165 4.27 -10.21 30.86
N VAL A 166 4.57 -9.04 31.45
CA VAL A 166 4.88 -7.83 30.68
C VAL A 166 6.25 -7.98 29.99
N THR A 167 6.33 -7.65 28.71
CA THR A 167 7.55 -7.66 27.91
C THR A 167 7.99 -6.24 27.56
N PHE A 168 9.23 -6.09 27.07
CA PHE A 168 9.70 -4.80 26.55
C PHE A 168 8.87 -4.35 25.37
N THR A 169 8.44 -5.26 24.51
CA THR A 169 7.54 -4.93 23.37
C THR A 169 6.22 -4.31 23.86
N ASP A 170 5.67 -4.77 24.98
CA ASP A 170 4.44 -4.18 25.55
C ASP A 170 4.70 -2.76 26.08
N LEU A 171 5.79 -2.53 26.78
CA LEU A 171 6.16 -1.20 27.29
C LEU A 171 6.48 -0.24 26.15
N ILE A 172 7.25 -0.67 25.16
CA ILE A 172 7.59 0.13 23.98
C ILE A 172 6.31 0.43 23.18
N GLY A 173 5.45 -0.57 22.97
CA GLY A 173 4.19 -0.40 22.28
C GLY A 173 3.29 0.64 22.96
N LEU A 174 3.16 0.58 24.26
CA LEU A 174 2.40 1.58 25.03
C LEU A 174 3.05 2.97 24.96
N ALA A 175 4.39 3.07 25.01
CA ALA A 175 5.11 4.33 24.85
C ALA A 175 4.85 4.94 23.46
N VAL A 176 4.90 4.14 22.40
CA VAL A 176 4.54 4.56 21.05
C VAL A 176 3.10 5.09 20.99
N VAL A 177 2.15 4.38 21.59
CA VAL A 177 0.75 4.81 21.64
C VAL A 177 0.59 6.15 22.35
N ARG A 178 1.22 6.33 23.52
CA ARG A 178 1.18 7.59 24.26
C ARG A 178 1.80 8.75 23.49
N THR A 179 2.92 8.51 22.81
CA THR A 179 3.59 9.52 21.99
C THR A 179 2.73 9.90 20.79
N LEU A 180 2.11 8.93 20.09
CA LEU A 180 1.23 9.18 18.94
C LEU A 180 -0.03 9.99 19.28
N MET A 181 -0.49 9.95 20.53
CA MET A 181 -1.66 10.71 20.95
C MET A 181 -1.40 12.22 21.13
N LYS A 182 -0.13 12.65 21.17
CA LYS A 182 0.21 14.08 21.14
C LYS A 182 -0.19 14.69 19.79
N GLU A 183 -0.81 15.85 19.81
CA GLU A 183 -1.35 16.49 18.60
C GLU A 183 -0.28 16.76 17.54
N GLU A 184 0.93 17.07 17.95
CA GLU A 184 2.08 17.33 17.08
C GLU A 184 2.55 16.09 16.29
N HIS A 185 2.17 14.87 16.70
CA HIS A 185 2.55 13.61 16.05
C HIS A 185 1.45 12.97 15.19
N ARG A 186 0.37 13.73 14.90
CA ARG A 186 -0.80 13.27 14.12
C ARG A 186 -0.44 12.65 12.77
N TYR A 187 0.57 13.18 12.08
CA TYR A 187 0.96 12.69 10.75
C TYR A 187 1.59 11.31 10.78
N LEU A 188 2.19 10.88 11.91
CA LEU A 188 2.70 9.53 12.04
C LEU A 188 1.58 8.52 12.30
N ASN A 189 0.44 8.99 12.83
CA ASN A 189 -0.77 8.21 13.04
C ASN A 189 -1.80 8.49 11.91
N ALA A 190 -1.35 8.42 10.67
CA ALA A 190 -2.14 8.74 9.50
C ALA A 190 -2.26 7.54 8.55
N GLN A 191 -3.36 7.51 7.80
CA GLN A 191 -3.55 6.62 6.67
C GLN A 191 -3.78 7.47 5.41
N ASN A 192 -2.74 7.64 4.60
CA ASN A 192 -2.70 8.61 3.50
C ASN A 192 -2.88 10.04 4.02
N ILE A 193 -4.05 10.67 3.77
CA ILE A 193 -4.41 12.02 4.23
C ILE A 193 -5.32 12.02 5.47
N GLU A 194 -5.71 10.85 5.98
CA GLU A 194 -6.58 10.72 7.14
C GLU A 194 -5.76 10.73 8.43
N LEU A 195 -6.00 11.71 9.30
CA LEU A 195 -5.33 11.86 10.60
C LEU A 195 -6.22 11.29 11.70
N HIS A 196 -5.81 10.19 12.28
CA HIS A 196 -6.59 9.50 13.31
C HIS A 196 -6.35 10.09 14.70
N LYS A 197 -7.44 10.27 15.46
CA LYS A 197 -7.42 10.69 16.88
C LYS A 197 -7.48 9.49 17.85
N PHE A 198 -7.16 8.31 17.35
CA PHE A 198 -7.09 7.06 18.09
C PHE A 198 -5.90 6.26 17.56
N VAL A 199 -5.42 5.30 18.31
CA VAL A 199 -4.31 4.44 17.90
C VAL A 199 -4.75 2.98 17.88
N ASN A 200 -4.66 2.37 16.70
CA ASN A 200 -4.70 0.93 16.52
C ASN A 200 -3.28 0.44 16.20
N LEU A 201 -2.64 -0.20 17.16
CA LEU A 201 -1.24 -0.59 17.02
C LEU A 201 -1.09 -1.95 16.37
N GLY A 202 -0.48 -1.99 15.19
CA GLY A 202 -0.03 -3.22 14.54
C GLY A 202 1.26 -3.73 15.16
N ILE A 203 1.32 -5.02 15.50
CA ILE A 203 2.51 -5.66 16.07
C ILE A 203 2.95 -6.76 15.12
N ALA A 204 4.12 -6.61 14.48
CA ALA A 204 4.63 -7.61 13.56
C ALA A 204 5.01 -8.90 14.31
N VAL A 205 4.48 -10.03 13.86
CA VAL A 205 4.73 -11.36 14.40
C VAL A 205 5.25 -12.27 13.28
N GLY A 206 6.48 -12.76 13.45
CA GLY A 206 7.07 -13.76 12.56
C GLY A 206 6.42 -15.13 12.77
N LEU A 207 6.15 -15.81 11.68
CA LEU A 207 5.67 -17.19 11.59
C LEU A 207 6.63 -17.98 10.70
N ASP A 208 6.60 -19.32 10.77
CA ASP A 208 7.47 -20.17 9.94
C ASP A 208 7.29 -19.87 8.44
N ASP A 209 6.05 -19.64 7.99
CA ASP A 209 5.72 -19.39 6.57
C ASP A 209 5.71 -17.89 6.19
N GLY A 210 5.95 -16.96 7.13
CA GLY A 210 5.88 -15.54 6.81
C GLY A 210 5.78 -14.62 8.02
N LEU A 211 5.16 -13.46 7.80
CA LEU A 211 4.96 -12.44 8.81
C LEU A 211 3.53 -11.93 8.73
N VAL A 212 2.87 -11.80 9.87
CA VAL A 212 1.55 -11.18 10.00
C VAL A 212 1.63 -9.99 10.97
N VAL A 213 0.70 -9.06 10.83
CA VAL A 213 0.64 -7.86 11.67
C VAL A 213 -0.73 -7.79 12.34
N PRO A 214 -0.92 -8.56 13.44
CA PRO A 214 -2.12 -8.41 14.27
C PRO A 214 -2.21 -7.01 14.85
N VAL A 215 -3.44 -6.55 15.10
CA VAL A 215 -3.75 -5.18 15.48
C VAL A 215 -4.39 -5.14 16.86
N VAL A 216 -3.82 -4.35 17.77
CA VAL A 216 -4.44 -3.97 19.04
C VAL A 216 -5.28 -2.73 18.81
N HIS A 217 -6.60 -2.91 18.71
CA HIS A 217 -7.54 -1.82 18.47
C HIS A 217 -7.79 -0.99 19.73
N GLY A 218 -7.92 0.35 19.57
CA GLY A 218 -8.21 1.26 20.65
C GLY A 218 -7.14 1.29 21.75
N ALA A 219 -5.88 1.09 21.38
CA ALA A 219 -4.75 1.04 22.28
C ALA A 219 -4.55 2.33 23.07
N ASP A 220 -5.00 3.48 22.54
CA ASP A 220 -4.98 4.79 23.18
C ASP A 220 -5.78 4.85 24.49
N LYS A 221 -6.80 4.00 24.65
CA LYS A 221 -7.68 3.95 25.83
C LYS A 221 -7.26 2.93 26.88
N MET A 222 -6.19 2.19 26.61
CA MET A 222 -5.76 1.07 27.45
C MET A 222 -4.79 1.51 28.55
N SER A 223 -4.96 0.92 29.73
CA SER A 223 -3.92 0.88 30.75
C SER A 223 -2.80 -0.09 30.33
N LEU A 224 -1.65 -0.06 31.02
CA LEU A 224 -0.58 -1.03 30.77
C LEU A 224 -1.07 -2.48 30.92
N SER A 225 -1.87 -2.77 31.94
CA SER A 225 -2.43 -4.11 32.16
C SER A 225 -3.33 -4.56 31.00
N ASP A 226 -4.22 -3.66 30.54
CA ASP A 226 -5.15 -3.96 29.45
C ASP A 226 -4.40 -4.15 28.13
N PHE A 227 -3.40 -3.31 27.88
CA PHE A 227 -2.56 -3.42 26.70
C PHE A 227 -1.77 -4.74 26.66
N VAL A 228 -1.22 -5.19 27.81
CA VAL A 228 -0.54 -6.48 27.92
C VAL A 228 -1.49 -7.63 27.59
N VAL A 229 -2.72 -7.59 28.10
CA VAL A 229 -3.73 -8.64 27.79
C VAL A 229 -4.06 -8.64 26.30
N ALA A 230 -4.37 -7.47 25.73
CA ALA A 230 -4.76 -7.36 24.33
C ALA A 230 -3.62 -7.76 23.37
N SER A 231 -2.39 -7.30 23.64
CA SER A 231 -1.22 -7.65 22.82
C SER A 231 -0.92 -9.14 22.84
N LYS A 232 -0.98 -9.78 24.01
CA LYS A 232 -0.74 -11.23 24.14
C LYS A 232 -1.85 -12.05 23.47
N ASP A 233 -3.10 -11.61 23.53
CA ASP A 233 -4.21 -12.28 22.87
C ASP A 233 -4.00 -12.34 21.35
N VAL A 234 -3.76 -11.16 20.72
CA VAL A 234 -3.58 -11.11 19.27
C VAL A 234 -2.31 -11.83 18.81
N ILE A 235 -1.20 -11.77 19.58
CA ILE A 235 0.04 -12.50 19.28
C ILE A 235 -0.19 -14.03 19.36
N LYS A 236 -0.84 -14.52 20.41
CA LYS A 236 -1.17 -15.95 20.52
C LYS A 236 -2.06 -16.43 19.38
N LYS A 237 -3.08 -15.65 19.00
CA LYS A 237 -3.93 -15.95 17.85
C LYS A 237 -3.15 -15.99 16.55
N ALA A 238 -2.20 -15.05 16.37
CA ALA A 238 -1.29 -15.03 15.23
C ALA A 238 -0.47 -16.32 15.12
N GLN A 239 0.20 -16.71 16.20
CA GLN A 239 1.02 -17.92 16.28
C GLN A 239 0.22 -19.20 16.08
N ALA A 240 -1.07 -19.21 16.49
CA ALA A 240 -1.97 -20.34 16.32
C ALA A 240 -2.67 -20.35 14.93
N GLY A 241 -2.43 -19.35 14.07
CA GLY A 241 -3.13 -19.24 12.78
C GLY A 241 -4.64 -18.96 12.89
N LYS A 242 -5.08 -18.37 14.03
CA LYS A 242 -6.49 -18.14 14.37
C LYS A 242 -6.93 -16.68 14.32
N LEU A 243 -6.12 -15.79 13.72
CA LEU A 243 -6.48 -14.39 13.53
C LEU A 243 -7.69 -14.24 12.60
N LYS A 244 -8.63 -13.40 13.02
CA LYS A 244 -9.74 -12.97 12.17
C LYS A 244 -9.29 -11.82 11.26
N ALA A 245 -9.96 -11.63 10.12
CA ALA A 245 -9.63 -10.55 9.18
C ALA A 245 -9.67 -9.17 9.85
N ALA A 246 -10.61 -8.91 10.76
CA ALA A 246 -10.69 -7.67 11.52
C ALA A 246 -9.49 -7.45 12.46
N GLU A 247 -8.84 -8.51 12.94
CA GLU A 247 -7.66 -8.43 13.81
C GLU A 247 -6.35 -8.23 13.01
N MET A 248 -6.40 -8.26 11.68
CA MET A 248 -5.28 -8.04 10.76
C MET A 248 -5.40 -6.75 9.94
N SER A 249 -6.40 -5.92 10.23
CA SER A 249 -6.69 -4.71 9.44
C SER A 249 -6.93 -3.51 10.35
N GLY A 250 -6.83 -2.30 9.78
CA GLY A 250 -7.16 -1.07 10.48
C GLY A 250 -6.09 -0.58 11.46
N SER A 251 -4.83 -1.06 11.34
CA SER A 251 -3.70 -0.46 12.07
C SER A 251 -3.46 0.96 11.59
N THR A 252 -3.19 1.88 12.52
CA THR A 252 -2.81 3.27 12.21
C THR A 252 -1.32 3.49 12.30
N PHE A 253 -0.61 2.63 13.02
CA PHE A 253 0.83 2.59 13.16
C PHE A 253 1.27 1.15 13.39
N SER A 254 2.51 0.80 13.04
CA SER A 254 3.02 -0.57 13.26
C SER A 254 4.37 -0.56 13.98
N ILE A 255 4.61 -1.62 14.78
CA ILE A 255 5.92 -1.91 15.36
C ILE A 255 6.41 -3.28 14.90
N THR A 256 7.72 -3.39 14.72
CA THR A 256 8.39 -4.67 14.40
C THR A 256 9.65 -4.81 15.23
N ASN A 257 9.88 -5.96 15.83
CA ASN A 257 10.98 -6.19 16.76
C ASN A 257 11.89 -7.32 16.29
N LEU A 258 13.14 -6.99 15.97
CA LEU A 258 14.21 -7.91 15.61
C LEU A 258 15.33 -7.96 16.67
N GLY A 259 15.11 -7.35 17.84
CA GLY A 259 16.12 -7.28 18.90
C GLY A 259 16.57 -8.63 19.43
N MET A 260 15.66 -9.64 19.45
CA MET A 260 15.98 -11.01 19.87
C MET A 260 17.02 -11.72 18.98
N PHE A 261 17.21 -11.24 17.76
CA PHE A 261 18.18 -11.77 16.80
C PHE A 261 19.52 -11.01 16.82
N GLY A 262 19.70 -10.06 17.71
CA GLY A 262 20.92 -9.25 17.79
C GLY A 262 21.04 -8.17 16.71
N THR A 263 19.96 -7.87 15.98
CA THR A 263 19.94 -6.85 14.92
C THR A 263 20.19 -5.46 15.53
N LYS A 264 21.24 -4.77 15.07
CA LYS A 264 21.60 -3.44 15.58
C LYS A 264 20.76 -2.31 15.00
N SER A 265 20.49 -2.37 13.71
CA SER A 265 19.63 -1.42 12.99
C SER A 265 19.10 -2.07 11.70
N PHE A 266 17.96 -1.62 11.23
CA PHE A 266 17.37 -2.06 9.96
C PHE A 266 16.34 -1.04 9.47
N ASN A 267 15.98 -1.12 8.21
CA ASN A 267 14.96 -0.25 7.61
C ASN A 267 13.68 -1.08 7.39
N PRO A 268 12.71 -1.04 8.30
CA PRO A 268 11.44 -1.76 8.12
C PRO A 268 10.64 -1.17 6.96
N ILE A 269 10.00 -2.03 6.17
CA ILE A 269 9.08 -1.62 5.12
C ILE A 269 7.73 -1.26 5.76
N ILE A 270 7.16 -0.12 5.37
CA ILE A 270 5.90 0.36 5.93
C ILE A 270 4.76 -0.62 5.61
N ASN A 271 3.97 -0.94 6.62
CA ASN A 271 2.73 -1.70 6.48
C ASN A 271 1.62 -0.75 6.02
N GLN A 272 1.53 -0.50 4.71
CA GLN A 272 0.47 0.38 4.20
C GLN A 272 -0.93 -0.13 4.53
N PRO A 273 -1.89 0.77 4.82
CA PRO A 273 -1.88 2.21 4.55
C PRO A 273 -1.25 3.09 5.65
N ASN A 274 -0.57 2.54 6.66
CA ASN A 274 0.11 3.34 7.67
C ASN A 274 1.13 4.29 7.04
N SER A 275 1.38 5.44 7.68
CA SER A 275 2.40 6.41 7.27
C SER A 275 3.77 6.15 7.86
N ALA A 276 3.86 5.30 8.89
CA ALA A 276 5.11 5.01 9.57
C ALA A 276 5.13 3.60 10.19
N ILE A 277 6.34 3.12 10.46
CA ILE A 277 6.60 1.87 11.19
C ILE A 277 7.86 2.05 12.06
N LEU A 278 7.80 1.57 13.30
CA LEU A 278 8.94 1.57 14.22
C LEU A 278 9.59 0.18 14.26
N GLY A 279 10.87 0.13 13.93
CA GLY A 279 11.75 -1.01 14.14
C GLY A 279 12.40 -0.94 15.52
N VAL A 280 12.31 -2.04 16.26
CA VAL A 280 12.99 -2.22 17.56
C VAL A 280 14.16 -3.15 17.38
N SER A 281 15.36 -2.68 17.68
CA SER A 281 16.62 -3.40 17.54
C SER A 281 17.07 -4.03 18.85
N ALA A 282 18.22 -4.69 18.85
CA ALA A 282 18.78 -5.31 20.04
C ALA A 282 19.17 -4.27 21.10
N THR A 283 19.01 -4.66 22.36
CA THR A 283 19.61 -3.94 23.49
C THR A 283 21.02 -4.51 23.74
N ILE A 284 22.03 -3.65 23.63
CA ILE A 284 23.44 -4.04 23.68
C ILE A 284 24.14 -3.27 24.80
N GLN A 285 24.93 -3.96 25.60
CA GLN A 285 25.79 -3.29 26.59
C GLN A 285 26.84 -2.46 25.86
N THR A 286 26.76 -1.13 25.98
CA THR A 286 27.55 -0.18 25.21
C THR A 286 28.26 0.80 26.17
N PRO A 287 29.56 1.05 25.98
CA PRO A 287 30.24 2.12 26.72
C PRO A 287 29.71 3.47 26.17
N VAL A 288 29.19 4.29 27.06
CA VAL A 288 28.66 5.62 26.76
C VAL A 288 29.24 6.63 27.76
N VAL A 289 29.26 7.90 27.37
CA VAL A 289 29.68 8.97 28.28
C VAL A 289 28.46 9.53 29.02
N VAL A 290 28.49 9.47 30.35
CA VAL A 290 27.48 10.05 31.24
C VAL A 290 28.20 10.95 32.24
N ASP A 291 27.84 12.22 32.29
CA ASP A 291 28.44 13.22 33.19
C ASP A 291 29.99 13.31 33.07
N GLY A 292 30.52 13.07 31.87
CA GLY A 292 31.95 13.11 31.55
C GLY A 292 32.72 11.80 31.84
N GLU A 293 32.05 10.77 32.38
CA GLU A 293 32.65 9.47 32.64
C GLU A 293 32.16 8.38 31.69
N VAL A 294 33.03 7.42 31.35
CA VAL A 294 32.65 6.28 30.50
C VAL A 294 32.01 5.21 31.40
N VAL A 295 30.74 4.94 31.15
CA VAL A 295 29.95 3.91 31.83
C VAL A 295 29.35 2.92 30.83
N VAL A 296 29.09 1.69 31.29
CA VAL A 296 28.40 0.69 30.46
C VAL A 296 26.90 0.81 30.69
N ARG A 297 26.15 1.00 29.59
CA ARG A 297 24.69 1.11 29.60
C ARG A 297 24.05 0.14 28.59
N PRO A 298 22.85 -0.37 28.90
CA PRO A 298 22.07 -1.15 27.95
C PRO A 298 21.41 -0.21 26.92
N ILE A 299 21.99 -0.10 25.76
CA ILE A 299 21.52 0.79 24.68
C ILE A 299 20.73 -0.02 23.66
N MET A 300 19.52 0.44 23.37
CA MET A 300 18.61 -0.14 22.35
C MET A 300 18.51 0.78 21.15
N GLY A 301 18.68 0.22 19.95
CA GLY A 301 18.42 0.95 18.72
C GLY A 301 16.93 0.99 18.37
N LEU A 302 16.45 2.15 17.94
CA LEU A 302 15.13 2.35 17.36
C LEU A 302 15.28 2.89 15.93
N CYS A 303 14.50 2.35 14.99
CA CYS A 303 14.53 2.70 13.59
C CYS A 303 13.12 3.09 13.13
N LEU A 304 12.84 4.38 13.02
CA LEU A 304 11.55 4.88 12.52
C LEU A 304 11.62 5.07 11.01
N THR A 305 10.86 4.28 10.26
CA THR A 305 10.67 4.49 8.81
C THR A 305 9.35 5.21 8.57
N ILE A 306 9.41 6.31 7.85
CA ILE A 306 8.26 7.18 7.53
C ILE A 306 8.04 7.26 6.02
N ASP A 307 6.78 7.45 5.61
CA ASP A 307 6.41 7.82 4.24
C ASP A 307 6.60 9.34 4.07
N HIS A 308 7.66 9.72 3.34
CA HIS A 308 8.06 11.13 3.21
C HIS A 308 7.07 11.98 2.37
N ARG A 309 6.02 11.37 1.83
CA ARG A 309 4.91 12.11 1.20
C ARG A 309 3.95 12.72 2.24
N ILE A 310 3.93 12.14 3.46
CA ILE A 310 2.98 12.48 4.53
C ILE A 310 3.72 13.05 5.74
N VAL A 311 4.88 12.50 6.07
CA VAL A 311 5.65 12.85 7.27
C VAL A 311 7.01 13.39 6.87
N ASP A 312 7.31 14.63 7.29
CA ASP A 312 8.63 15.23 7.12
C ASP A 312 9.64 14.68 8.12
N GLY A 313 10.94 14.75 7.76
CA GLY A 313 12.03 14.33 8.61
C GLY A 313 12.01 15.02 9.98
N MET A 314 11.63 16.29 10.06
CA MET A 314 11.51 17.04 11.31
C MET A 314 10.39 16.49 12.20
N ASN A 315 9.23 16.15 11.63
CA ASN A 315 8.12 15.56 12.38
C ASN A 315 8.49 14.18 12.93
N GLY A 316 9.15 13.37 12.10
CA GLY A 316 9.69 12.08 12.55
C GLY A 316 10.72 12.21 13.65
N ALA A 317 11.63 13.20 13.55
CA ALA A 317 12.64 13.47 14.56
C ALA A 317 12.05 13.92 15.89
N LYS A 318 11.06 14.83 15.89
CA LYS A 318 10.34 15.24 17.10
C LYS A 318 9.66 14.06 17.80
N PHE A 319 8.97 13.21 17.02
CA PHE A 319 8.38 12.00 17.55
C PHE A 319 9.43 11.09 18.22
N MET A 320 10.57 10.89 17.57
CA MET A 320 11.65 10.05 18.13
C MET A 320 12.26 10.63 19.40
N VAL A 321 12.39 11.96 19.49
CA VAL A 321 12.85 12.65 20.72
C VAL A 321 11.87 12.40 21.86
N ASP A 322 10.57 12.58 21.62
CA ASP A 322 9.54 12.37 22.64
C ASP A 322 9.43 10.90 23.04
N LEU A 323 9.49 9.98 22.09
CA LEU A 323 9.46 8.54 22.35
C LEU A 323 10.70 8.12 23.17
N LYS A 324 11.89 8.61 22.79
CA LYS A 324 13.15 8.38 23.55
C LYS A 324 13.01 8.89 24.96
N HIS A 325 12.54 10.12 25.14
CA HIS A 325 12.32 10.72 26.47
C HIS A 325 11.42 9.84 27.33
N LEU A 326 10.28 9.38 26.78
CA LEU A 326 9.32 8.55 27.49
C LEU A 326 9.87 7.16 27.85
N LEU A 327 10.71 6.58 26.99
CA LEU A 327 11.36 5.29 27.27
C LEU A 327 12.49 5.41 28.30
N GLU A 328 13.20 6.53 28.33
CA GLU A 328 14.25 6.82 29.30
C GLU A 328 13.68 7.32 30.66
N ASN A 329 12.44 7.86 30.68
CA ASN A 329 11.69 8.29 31.87
C ASN A 329 10.35 7.52 31.99
N PRO A 330 10.40 6.18 32.10
CA PRO A 330 9.25 5.32 31.87
C PRO A 330 8.18 5.37 32.98
N MET A 331 8.41 6.05 34.11
CA MET A 331 7.36 6.30 35.09
C MET A 331 6.20 7.13 34.51
N GLU A 332 6.49 7.98 33.52
CA GLU A 332 5.46 8.76 32.79
C GLU A 332 4.48 7.90 32.01
N LEU A 333 4.82 6.62 31.71
CA LEU A 333 3.89 5.67 31.08
C LEU A 333 2.73 5.25 31.99
N LEU A 334 2.86 5.45 33.30
CA LEU A 334 1.89 5.00 34.28
C LEU A 334 0.93 6.11 34.73
N ILE A 335 1.17 7.34 34.27
CA ILE A 335 0.37 8.53 34.53
C ILE A 335 -0.50 8.82 33.31
#